data_703c327085ba00b6980d1e62e082d819
#
_entry.id   703c327085ba00b6980d1e62e082d819
#
_cell.length_a   1.000
_cell.length_b   1.000
_cell.length_c   1.000
_cell.angle_alpha   90.00
_cell.angle_beta   90.00
_cell.angle_gamma   90.00
#
_symmetry.space_group_name_H-M   'P 1'
#
loop_
_entity.id
_entity.type
_entity.pdbx_description
1 polymer ?
#
loop_
_entity_poly.entity_id
_entity_poly.type
_entity_poly.pdbx_seq_one_letter_code
_entity_poly.pdbx_strand_id
1 'polypeptide(L)'
;MYDYEKSCKRFLEVNCQITDTKEEYEKRNKDEKFSKCNYIASCGHQHIVFINVFFSRKTGLVCPSCKSKENANKKKEEMKDDKLKYLKIELRCINYFKDTCKGFEIHKAFDGCKADLILRPLDEKEDKWIGIQVKTTERNNHYEFGLHQTYDDYIILCICEEDKRMWLVPYEDLNGITKIHIGTKSKYSQYEITNNLEKIHEYYKNSKKFTYEELDKPLCIYTEREKEFYRYRESKLEFLDFTYNDMEGMVYDFKIGDKKIQEKVGYIDKVKNSNVFCLWKNNGKLNGNREQKCYEIGDNDYYWLNADDKKIFYVIPEQILVDKGYIAYNDYKKQLKINQNETKYNGWIQPYKFDYTSFGLFEKNRLLKIFKLV
;
A
#
# COMPACT_ATOMS: atom_id res chain seq x y z
N MET A 1 -19.62 -44.10 -26.24
CA MET A 1 -20.58 -42.99 -26.27
C MET A 1 -21.21 -42.85 -24.89
N TYR A 2 -21.21 -41.65 -24.31
CA TYR A 2 -21.85 -41.41 -23.00
C TYR A 2 -23.33 -41.14 -23.21
N ASP A 3 -24.17 -41.91 -22.51
CA ASP A 3 -25.63 -41.78 -22.56
C ASP A 3 -26.06 -40.42 -21.98
N TYR A 4 -27.00 -39.73 -22.65
CA TYR A 4 -27.46 -38.40 -22.25
C TYR A 4 -28.14 -38.41 -20.89
N GLU A 5 -29.03 -39.34 -20.64
CA GLU A 5 -29.82 -39.42 -19.41
C GLU A 5 -28.93 -39.74 -18.19
N LYS A 6 -27.98 -40.68 -18.38
CA LYS A 6 -26.96 -40.97 -17.36
C LYS A 6 -26.08 -39.80 -17.08
N SER A 7 -25.72 -39.01 -18.12
CA SER A 7 -24.93 -37.80 -17.96
C SER A 7 -25.70 -36.74 -17.21
N CYS A 8 -26.94 -36.47 -17.56
CA CYS A 8 -27.79 -35.51 -16.83
C CYS A 8 -27.92 -35.89 -15.34
N LYS A 9 -28.20 -37.18 -15.06
CA LYS A 9 -28.29 -37.66 -13.68
C LYS A 9 -26.98 -37.41 -12.91
N ARG A 10 -25.84 -37.73 -13.50
CA ARG A 10 -24.52 -37.57 -12.88
C ARG A 10 -24.16 -36.11 -12.65
N PHE A 11 -24.55 -35.20 -13.56
CA PHE A 11 -24.36 -33.77 -13.37
C PHE A 11 -25.21 -33.20 -12.22
N LEU A 12 -26.47 -33.68 -12.11
CA LEU A 12 -27.35 -33.30 -11.00
C LEU A 12 -26.83 -33.77 -9.64
N GLU A 13 -26.21 -34.96 -9.56
CA GLU A 13 -25.58 -35.48 -8.33
C GLU A 13 -24.49 -34.54 -7.78
N VAL A 14 -23.89 -33.70 -8.62
CA VAL A 14 -22.86 -32.71 -8.24
C VAL A 14 -23.37 -31.28 -8.33
N ASN A 15 -24.68 -31.10 -8.27
CA ASN A 15 -25.35 -29.78 -8.35
C ASN A 15 -24.98 -28.95 -9.62
N CYS A 16 -24.79 -29.65 -10.74
CA CYS A 16 -24.59 -29.06 -12.06
C CYS A 16 -25.73 -29.48 -12.98
N GLN A 17 -25.99 -28.74 -14.03
CA GLN A 17 -27.02 -29.03 -15.00
C GLN A 17 -26.49 -28.95 -16.43
N ILE A 18 -26.68 -29.98 -17.25
CA ILE A 18 -26.41 -29.92 -18.70
C ILE A 18 -27.42 -29.00 -19.35
N THR A 19 -26.94 -28.09 -20.21
CA THR A 19 -27.77 -27.12 -20.94
C THR A 19 -27.99 -27.50 -22.40
N ASP A 20 -27.20 -28.45 -22.93
CA ASP A 20 -27.44 -28.98 -24.26
C ASP A 20 -28.74 -29.78 -24.30
N THR A 21 -29.50 -29.68 -25.40
CA THR A 21 -30.59 -30.57 -25.68
C THR A 21 -30.03 -31.97 -25.96
N LYS A 22 -30.89 -33.00 -25.88
CA LYS A 22 -30.48 -34.41 -26.17
C LYS A 22 -29.88 -34.52 -27.58
N GLU A 23 -30.48 -33.85 -28.55
CA GLU A 23 -30.03 -33.88 -29.96
C GLU A 23 -28.64 -33.21 -30.11
N GLU A 24 -28.42 -32.04 -29.48
CA GLU A 24 -27.14 -31.36 -29.50
C GLU A 24 -26.05 -32.19 -28.81
N TYR A 25 -26.36 -32.76 -27.66
CA TYR A 25 -25.46 -33.61 -26.92
C TYR A 25 -25.04 -34.86 -27.73
N GLU A 26 -26.03 -35.59 -28.32
CA GLU A 26 -25.77 -36.76 -29.12
C GLU A 26 -25.00 -36.42 -30.40
N LYS A 27 -25.32 -35.32 -31.06
CA LYS A 27 -24.59 -34.85 -32.24
C LYS A 27 -23.12 -34.59 -31.91
N ARG A 28 -22.82 -33.86 -30.86
CA ARG A 28 -21.42 -33.58 -30.45
C ARG A 28 -20.67 -34.87 -30.06
N ASN A 29 -21.37 -35.82 -29.45
CA ASN A 29 -20.78 -37.12 -29.10
C ASN A 29 -20.43 -38.01 -30.30
N LYS A 30 -21.10 -37.77 -31.45
CA LYS A 30 -20.82 -38.51 -32.70
C LYS A 30 -19.71 -37.85 -33.53
N ASP A 31 -19.70 -36.54 -33.56
CA ASP A 31 -18.88 -35.76 -34.52
C ASP A 31 -17.54 -35.36 -33.95
N GLU A 32 -17.36 -35.33 -32.63
CA GLU A 32 -16.13 -34.88 -32.01
C GLU A 32 -15.28 -36.02 -31.44
N LYS A 33 -13.98 -36.01 -31.74
CA LYS A 33 -12.99 -36.95 -31.19
C LYS A 33 -12.99 -36.95 -29.65
N PHE A 34 -13.38 -35.82 -29.04
CA PHE A 34 -13.54 -35.61 -27.60
C PHE A 34 -14.91 -34.99 -27.36
N SER A 35 -15.84 -35.79 -26.85
CA SER A 35 -17.20 -35.35 -26.56
C SER A 35 -17.21 -34.25 -25.50
N LYS A 36 -17.87 -33.13 -25.81
CA LYS A 36 -18.05 -31.97 -24.92
C LYS A 36 -19.53 -31.73 -24.65
N CYS A 37 -19.86 -31.18 -23.49
CA CYS A 37 -21.20 -30.65 -23.21
C CYS A 37 -21.14 -29.29 -22.53
N ASN A 38 -22.17 -28.50 -22.79
CA ASN A 38 -22.41 -27.26 -22.04
C ASN A 38 -23.12 -27.60 -20.73
N TYR A 39 -22.73 -26.90 -19.66
CA TYR A 39 -23.38 -27.08 -18.38
C TYR A 39 -23.40 -25.77 -17.57
N ILE A 40 -24.35 -25.68 -16.64
CA ILE A 40 -24.38 -24.66 -15.60
C ILE A 40 -23.86 -25.32 -14.32
N ALA A 41 -22.83 -24.68 -13.72
CA ALA A 41 -22.31 -25.06 -12.41
C ALA A 41 -23.26 -24.62 -11.28
N SER A 42 -23.11 -25.21 -10.08
CA SER A 42 -23.92 -24.89 -8.89
C SER A 42 -23.95 -23.38 -8.53
N CYS A 43 -22.97 -22.62 -8.96
CA CYS A 43 -22.87 -21.15 -8.78
C CYS A 43 -23.52 -20.34 -9.91
N GLY A 44 -24.20 -20.96 -10.86
CA GLY A 44 -24.90 -20.33 -11.99
C GLY A 44 -24.03 -20.00 -13.22
N HIS A 45 -22.69 -20.20 -13.17
CA HIS A 45 -21.84 -19.94 -14.33
C HIS A 45 -21.96 -21.04 -15.38
N GLN A 46 -22.01 -20.65 -16.66
CA GLN A 46 -22.04 -21.56 -17.80
C GLN A 46 -20.61 -21.90 -18.25
N HIS A 47 -20.40 -23.18 -18.58
CA HIS A 47 -19.11 -23.70 -19.02
C HIS A 47 -19.28 -24.85 -20.02
N ILE A 48 -18.17 -25.20 -20.66
CA ILE A 48 -18.05 -26.38 -21.50
C ILE A 48 -17.07 -27.35 -20.84
N VAL A 49 -17.41 -28.64 -20.79
CA VAL A 49 -16.52 -29.66 -20.23
C VAL A 49 -16.44 -30.87 -21.17
N PHE A 50 -15.28 -31.51 -21.20
CA PHE A 50 -15.16 -32.84 -21.81
C PHE A 50 -15.85 -33.88 -20.94
N ILE A 51 -16.74 -34.65 -21.52
CA ILE A 51 -17.58 -35.62 -20.79
C ILE A 51 -16.72 -36.69 -20.11
N ASN A 52 -15.71 -37.21 -20.79
CA ASN A 52 -14.75 -38.16 -20.22
C ASN A 52 -14.00 -37.58 -19.00
N VAL A 53 -13.61 -36.29 -19.05
CA VAL A 53 -12.95 -35.62 -17.92
C VAL A 53 -13.91 -35.47 -16.75
N PHE A 54 -15.19 -35.21 -17.01
CA PHE A 54 -16.18 -35.11 -15.95
C PHE A 54 -16.37 -36.49 -15.26
N PHE A 55 -16.57 -37.57 -16.04
CA PHE A 55 -16.78 -38.91 -15.49
C PHE A 55 -15.54 -39.48 -14.77
N SER A 56 -14.33 -39.05 -15.12
CA SER A 56 -13.11 -39.48 -14.44
C SER A 56 -12.90 -38.80 -13.05
N ARG A 57 -13.61 -37.72 -12.76
CA ARG A 57 -13.47 -36.99 -11.50
C ARG A 57 -14.41 -37.52 -10.42
N LYS A 58 -13.87 -37.95 -9.28
CA LYS A 58 -14.65 -38.40 -8.12
C LYS A 58 -15.39 -37.28 -7.38
N THR A 59 -14.89 -36.03 -7.45
CA THR A 59 -15.30 -34.90 -6.59
C THR A 59 -16.14 -33.84 -7.31
N GLY A 60 -16.75 -34.17 -8.46
CA GLY A 60 -17.57 -33.22 -9.20
C GLY A 60 -16.77 -32.10 -9.94
N LEU A 61 -17.49 -31.17 -10.55
CA LEU A 61 -16.92 -30.06 -11.30
C LEU A 61 -16.81 -28.83 -10.41
N VAL A 62 -15.59 -28.41 -10.16
CA VAL A 62 -15.34 -27.06 -9.61
C VAL A 62 -15.51 -26.05 -10.74
N CYS A 63 -16.37 -25.07 -10.57
CA CYS A 63 -16.55 -23.98 -11.53
C CYS A 63 -15.21 -23.28 -11.82
N PRO A 64 -14.70 -23.30 -13.07
CA PRO A 64 -13.42 -22.70 -13.40
C PRO A 64 -13.34 -21.20 -13.06
N SER A 65 -14.44 -20.46 -13.27
CA SER A 65 -14.52 -19.03 -12.97
C SER A 65 -14.45 -18.75 -11.46
N CYS A 66 -15.15 -19.52 -10.64
CA CYS A 66 -15.09 -19.38 -9.18
C CYS A 66 -13.72 -19.78 -8.64
N LYS A 67 -13.15 -20.89 -9.12
CA LYS A 67 -11.82 -21.34 -8.72
C LYS A 67 -10.73 -20.34 -9.12
N SER A 68 -10.84 -19.73 -10.30
CA SER A 68 -9.90 -18.68 -10.72
C SER A 68 -9.97 -17.45 -9.80
N LYS A 69 -11.19 -17.03 -9.41
CA LYS A 69 -11.38 -15.92 -8.45
C LYS A 69 -10.82 -16.28 -7.07
N GLU A 70 -11.09 -17.47 -6.58
CA GLU A 70 -10.59 -17.96 -5.28
C GLU A 70 -9.06 -18.01 -5.27
N ASN A 71 -8.43 -18.58 -6.29
CA ASN A 71 -6.98 -18.63 -6.44
C ASN A 71 -6.37 -17.22 -6.54
N ALA A 72 -7.03 -16.31 -7.26
CA ALA A 72 -6.58 -14.92 -7.36
C ALA A 72 -6.66 -14.20 -6.01
N ASN A 73 -7.74 -14.42 -5.25
CA ASN A 73 -7.89 -13.83 -3.91
C ASN A 73 -6.86 -14.39 -2.93
N LYS A 74 -6.66 -15.72 -2.91
CA LYS A 74 -5.63 -16.36 -2.08
C LYS A 74 -4.23 -15.82 -2.40
N LYS A 75 -3.88 -15.72 -3.67
CA LYS A 75 -2.61 -15.13 -4.10
C LYS A 75 -2.47 -13.67 -3.69
N LYS A 76 -3.58 -12.90 -3.70
CA LYS A 76 -3.57 -11.50 -3.21
C LYS A 76 -3.32 -11.40 -1.72
N GLU A 77 -3.92 -12.27 -0.92
CA GLU A 77 -3.69 -12.33 0.53
C GLU A 77 -2.24 -12.69 0.83
N GLU A 78 -1.72 -13.74 0.20
CA GLU A 78 -0.30 -14.13 0.29
C GLU A 78 0.63 -12.96 -0.07
N MET A 79 0.35 -12.21 -1.16
CA MET A 79 1.14 -11.05 -1.57
C MET A 79 1.06 -9.88 -0.58
N LYS A 80 -0.06 -9.69 0.14
CA LYS A 80 -0.17 -8.66 1.19
C LYS A 80 0.66 -9.02 2.40
N ASP A 81 0.59 -10.27 2.84
CA ASP A 81 1.39 -10.76 3.95
C ASP A 81 2.88 -10.65 3.65
N ASP A 82 3.29 -11.01 2.43
CA ASP A 82 4.67 -10.84 1.97
C ASP A 82 5.09 -9.36 1.97
N LYS A 83 4.26 -8.46 1.43
CA LYS A 83 4.57 -7.02 1.45
C LYS A 83 4.75 -6.50 2.86
N LEU A 84 3.83 -6.82 3.77
CA LEU A 84 3.91 -6.42 5.17
C LEU A 84 5.15 -6.99 5.86
N LYS A 85 5.53 -8.23 5.53
CA LYS A 85 6.76 -8.86 6.00
C LYS A 85 7.99 -8.07 5.56
N TYR A 86 8.10 -7.73 4.27
CA TYR A 86 9.23 -6.95 3.73
C TYR A 86 9.34 -5.56 4.36
N LEU A 87 8.23 -4.87 4.56
CA LEU A 87 8.23 -3.56 5.25
C LEU A 87 8.73 -3.66 6.69
N LYS A 88 8.35 -4.71 7.41
CA LYS A 88 8.85 -4.96 8.77
C LYS A 88 10.36 -5.25 8.78
N ILE A 89 10.86 -5.98 7.79
CA ILE A 89 12.30 -6.25 7.62
C ILE A 89 13.04 -4.94 7.38
N GLU A 90 12.56 -4.12 6.45
CA GLU A 90 13.15 -2.83 6.13
C GLU A 90 13.23 -1.92 7.35
N LEU A 91 12.13 -1.78 8.10
CA LEU A 91 12.09 -0.97 9.32
C LEU A 91 13.08 -1.46 10.38
N ARG A 92 13.18 -2.79 10.60
CA ARG A 92 14.16 -3.36 11.54
C ARG A 92 15.61 -3.10 11.09
N CYS A 93 15.86 -3.20 9.79
CA CYS A 93 17.18 -2.90 9.22
C CYS A 93 17.53 -1.41 9.34
N ILE A 94 16.60 -0.52 9.08
CA ILE A 94 16.76 0.93 9.25
C ILE A 94 17.08 1.27 10.72
N ASN A 95 16.31 0.73 11.65
CA ASN A 95 16.53 0.97 13.07
C ASN A 95 17.90 0.41 13.52
N TYR A 96 18.27 -0.78 13.06
CA TYR A 96 19.59 -1.34 13.33
C TYR A 96 20.72 -0.44 12.82
N PHE A 97 20.60 0.09 11.59
CA PHE A 97 21.58 1.03 11.03
C PHE A 97 21.68 2.32 11.88
N LYS A 98 20.54 2.92 12.23
CA LYS A 98 20.50 4.11 13.11
C LYS A 98 21.16 3.88 14.46
N ASP A 99 20.85 2.74 15.11
CA ASP A 99 21.38 2.37 16.42
C ASP A 99 22.88 2.12 16.38
N THR A 100 23.39 1.64 15.25
CA THR A 100 24.80 1.32 15.06
C THR A 100 25.62 2.56 14.71
N CYS A 101 25.07 3.50 13.96
CA CYS A 101 25.77 4.68 13.43
C CYS A 101 25.61 5.93 14.32
N LYS A 102 25.91 5.81 15.62
CA LYS A 102 25.71 6.88 16.63
C LYS A 102 26.52 8.16 16.42
N GLY A 103 27.53 8.15 15.53
CA GLY A 103 28.30 9.34 15.16
C GLY A 103 27.60 10.25 14.11
N PHE A 104 26.40 9.87 13.70
CA PHE A 104 25.66 10.53 12.64
C PHE A 104 24.27 10.93 13.09
N GLU A 105 23.78 12.04 12.57
CA GLU A 105 22.37 12.42 12.59
C GLU A 105 21.69 11.76 11.39
N ILE A 106 20.68 10.93 11.65
CA ILE A 106 20.01 10.10 10.63
C ILE A 106 18.50 10.28 10.76
N HIS A 107 17.89 10.87 9.75
CA HIS A 107 16.45 11.02 9.65
C HIS A 107 15.86 10.06 8.60
N LYS A 108 14.66 9.56 8.83
CA LYS A 108 13.86 8.94 7.79
C LYS A 108 13.31 10.08 6.90
N ALA A 109 13.50 9.99 5.59
CA ALA A 109 12.88 10.89 4.66
C ALA A 109 11.36 10.69 4.62
N PHE A 110 10.62 11.69 4.20
CA PHE A 110 9.18 11.55 4.03
C PHE A 110 8.85 10.51 2.96
N ASP A 111 7.78 9.76 3.15
CA ASP A 111 7.37 8.73 2.20
C ASP A 111 7.13 9.32 0.80
N GLY A 112 7.67 8.66 -0.23
CA GLY A 112 7.64 9.15 -1.62
C GLY A 112 8.79 10.08 -2.01
N CYS A 113 9.76 10.33 -1.12
CA CYS A 113 11.04 10.92 -1.48
C CYS A 113 11.93 9.94 -2.24
N LYS A 114 12.99 10.43 -2.88
CA LYS A 114 13.98 9.58 -3.56
C LYS A 114 14.90 8.88 -2.55
N ALA A 115 15.18 9.53 -1.42
CA ALA A 115 15.89 8.95 -0.28
C ALA A 115 14.91 8.22 0.66
N ASP A 116 15.37 7.16 1.31
CA ASP A 116 14.72 6.56 2.48
C ASP A 116 15.28 7.16 3.77
N LEU A 117 16.58 7.47 3.77
CA LEU A 117 17.29 8.10 4.88
C LEU A 117 18.08 9.33 4.42
N ILE A 118 18.20 10.29 5.33
CA ILE A 118 18.97 11.53 5.18
C ILE A 118 20.01 11.52 6.31
N LEU A 119 21.29 11.65 5.96
CA LEU A 119 22.39 11.45 6.90
C LEU A 119 23.42 12.59 6.85
N ARG A 120 23.91 13.01 8.03
CA ARG A 120 25.11 13.83 8.19
C ARG A 120 25.89 13.45 9.46
N PRO A 121 27.19 13.76 9.56
CA PRO A 121 27.93 13.66 10.84
C PRO A 121 27.35 14.60 11.90
N LEU A 122 27.42 14.23 13.17
CA LEU A 122 26.93 15.05 14.28
C LEU A 122 27.72 16.37 14.46
N ASP A 123 28.98 16.41 14.03
CA ASP A 123 29.84 17.58 14.06
C ASP A 123 29.65 18.53 12.85
N GLU A 124 28.91 18.13 11.83
CA GLU A 124 28.56 18.97 10.70
C GLU A 124 27.51 20.03 11.12
N LYS A 125 27.87 21.31 10.99
CA LYS A 125 27.00 22.42 11.40
C LYS A 125 26.23 23.06 10.26
N GLU A 126 26.67 22.80 9.03
CA GLU A 126 26.01 23.32 7.84
C GLU A 126 24.86 22.39 7.44
N ASP A 127 23.89 22.93 6.71
CA ASP A 127 22.79 22.12 6.13
C ASP A 127 23.28 21.31 4.93
N LYS A 128 24.21 20.39 5.22
CA LYS A 128 24.86 19.50 4.25
C LYS A 128 24.56 18.06 4.59
N TRP A 129 23.80 17.40 3.73
CA TRP A 129 23.32 16.04 3.92
C TRP A 129 23.63 15.15 2.71
N ILE A 130 23.62 13.85 2.91
CA ILE A 130 23.61 12.86 1.84
C ILE A 130 22.32 12.07 1.86
N GLY A 131 21.83 11.69 0.68
CA GLY A 131 20.66 10.85 0.50
C GLY A 131 21.06 9.37 0.42
N ILE A 132 20.36 8.54 1.19
CA ILE A 132 20.56 7.10 1.22
C ILE A 132 19.27 6.40 0.81
N GLN A 133 19.36 5.48 -0.14
CA GLN A 133 18.29 4.54 -0.49
C GLN A 133 18.57 3.22 0.17
N VAL A 134 17.62 2.70 0.94
CA VAL A 134 17.76 1.42 1.66
C VAL A 134 17.26 0.27 0.80
N LYS A 135 18.03 -0.82 0.79
CA LYS A 135 17.65 -2.10 0.19
C LYS A 135 17.94 -3.22 1.18
N THR A 136 16.97 -4.08 1.40
CA THR A 136 17.06 -5.12 2.42
C THR A 136 16.86 -6.50 1.83
N THR A 137 17.49 -7.50 2.45
CA THR A 137 17.24 -8.91 2.23
C THR A 137 17.09 -9.62 3.57
N GLU A 138 16.27 -10.67 3.62
CA GLU A 138 16.03 -11.42 4.85
C GLU A 138 17.17 -12.39 5.14
N ARG A 139 17.66 -13.09 4.11
CA ARG A 139 18.54 -14.25 4.26
C ARG A 139 19.97 -13.99 3.80
N ASN A 140 20.93 -14.61 4.49
CA ASN A 140 22.35 -14.49 4.22
C ASN A 140 22.89 -15.42 3.12
N ASN A 141 22.10 -16.35 2.61
CA ASN A 141 22.52 -17.27 1.56
C ASN A 141 22.62 -16.61 0.16
N HIS A 142 21.90 -15.51 -0.05
CA HIS A 142 21.93 -14.73 -1.28
C HIS A 142 21.73 -13.24 -0.97
N TYR A 143 22.82 -12.48 -0.94
CA TYR A 143 22.76 -11.02 -0.81
C TYR A 143 22.35 -10.40 -2.17
N GLU A 144 21.07 -10.48 -2.49
CA GLU A 144 20.49 -9.91 -3.70
C GLU A 144 19.57 -8.74 -3.35
N PHE A 145 19.84 -7.59 -3.98
CA PHE A 145 19.10 -6.35 -3.74
C PHE A 145 18.60 -5.77 -5.06
N GLY A 146 17.28 -5.58 -5.17
CA GLY A 146 16.64 -5.02 -6.36
C GLY A 146 16.69 -3.51 -6.40
N LEU A 147 16.96 -2.94 -7.57
CA LEU A 147 16.91 -1.51 -7.84
C LEU A 147 15.79 -1.25 -8.84
N HIS A 148 14.82 -0.41 -8.48
CA HIS A 148 13.62 -0.21 -9.29
C HIS A 148 13.60 1.13 -10.05
N GLN A 149 14.57 2.00 -9.77
CA GLN A 149 14.71 3.32 -10.40
C GLN A 149 16.18 3.78 -10.36
N THR A 150 16.48 4.92 -10.96
CA THR A 150 17.80 5.56 -10.89
C THR A 150 17.95 6.36 -9.60
N TYR A 151 19.14 6.29 -9.01
CA TYR A 151 19.47 6.93 -7.74
C TYR A 151 20.72 7.83 -7.86
N ASP A 152 20.86 8.51 -9.03
CA ASP A 152 22.01 9.38 -9.28
C ASP A 152 22.30 10.30 -8.10
N ASP A 153 23.57 10.41 -7.72
CA ASP A 153 24.09 11.18 -6.58
C ASP A 153 23.70 10.62 -5.17
N TYR A 154 23.10 9.42 -5.10
CA TYR A 154 22.70 8.78 -3.84
C TYR A 154 23.58 7.57 -3.52
N ILE A 155 23.58 7.18 -2.26
CA ILE A 155 24.22 5.92 -1.82
C ILE A 155 23.15 4.87 -1.59
N ILE A 156 23.42 3.64 -2.00
CA ILE A 156 22.56 2.49 -1.74
C ILE A 156 23.07 1.78 -0.50
N LEU A 157 22.28 1.78 0.56
CA LEU A 157 22.52 1.01 1.76
C LEU A 157 21.86 -0.36 1.62
N CYS A 158 22.68 -1.38 1.45
CA CYS A 158 22.25 -2.78 1.42
C CYS A 158 22.39 -3.40 2.81
N ILE A 159 21.34 -3.98 3.36
CA ILE A 159 21.35 -4.63 4.69
C ILE A 159 20.74 -6.03 4.60
N CYS A 160 21.44 -7.02 5.12
CA CYS A 160 20.88 -8.33 5.38
C CYS A 160 20.34 -8.40 6.80
N GLU A 161 19.08 -8.79 6.97
CA GLU A 161 18.45 -8.84 8.29
C GLU A 161 19.02 -9.95 9.17
N GLU A 162 19.29 -11.13 8.59
CA GLU A 162 19.69 -12.32 9.36
C GLU A 162 21.04 -12.16 10.04
N ASP A 163 22.08 -11.75 9.32
CA ASP A 163 23.45 -11.62 9.84
C ASP A 163 23.91 -10.18 10.09
N LYS A 164 23.03 -9.21 9.86
CA LYS A 164 23.24 -7.78 10.08
C LYS A 164 24.41 -7.19 9.28
N ARG A 165 24.79 -7.83 8.18
CA ARG A 165 25.83 -7.29 7.29
C ARG A 165 25.28 -6.11 6.50
N MET A 166 26.14 -5.10 6.31
CA MET A 166 25.80 -3.82 5.70
C MET A 166 26.84 -3.41 4.65
N TRP A 167 26.37 -2.88 3.53
CA TRP A 167 27.21 -2.34 2.46
C TRP A 167 26.68 -0.98 2.04
N LEU A 168 27.59 0.00 1.85
CA LEU A 168 27.29 1.31 1.28
C LEU A 168 27.87 1.37 -0.13
N VAL A 169 27.01 1.30 -1.13
CA VAL A 169 27.43 1.28 -2.54
C VAL A 169 27.04 2.60 -3.20
N PRO A 170 27.99 3.43 -3.65
CA PRO A 170 27.69 4.60 -4.48
C PRO A 170 26.93 4.17 -5.73
N TYR A 171 25.84 4.88 -6.07
CA TYR A 171 25.01 4.46 -7.20
C TYR A 171 25.77 4.53 -8.54
N GLU A 172 26.71 5.46 -8.67
CA GLU A 172 27.55 5.61 -9.86
C GLU A 172 28.37 4.34 -10.16
N ASP A 173 28.79 3.59 -9.13
CA ASP A 173 29.54 2.36 -9.27
C ASP A 173 28.70 1.17 -9.76
N LEU A 174 27.38 1.34 -9.80
CA LEU A 174 26.45 0.30 -10.25
C LEU A 174 26.27 0.23 -11.76
N ASN A 175 26.68 1.27 -12.50
CA ASN A 175 26.66 1.29 -13.97
C ASN A 175 25.30 0.88 -14.57
N GLY A 176 24.20 1.34 -13.97
CA GLY A 176 22.85 1.11 -14.48
C GLY A 176 22.29 -0.31 -14.28
N ILE A 177 22.92 -1.14 -13.46
CA ILE A 177 22.35 -2.46 -13.13
C ILE A 177 21.06 -2.32 -12.31
N THR A 178 20.16 -3.29 -12.47
CA THR A 178 18.88 -3.33 -11.76
C THR A 178 18.90 -4.26 -10.53
N LYS A 179 20.01 -4.98 -10.31
CA LYS A 179 20.20 -5.89 -9.20
C LYS A 179 21.65 -5.89 -8.72
N ILE A 180 21.85 -5.81 -7.41
CA ILE A 180 23.16 -5.95 -6.77
C ILE A 180 23.24 -7.37 -6.19
N HIS A 181 24.26 -8.14 -6.61
CA HIS A 181 24.59 -9.41 -5.99
C HIS A 181 25.93 -9.31 -5.26
N ILE A 182 25.90 -9.56 -3.96
CA ILE A 182 27.10 -9.51 -3.12
C ILE A 182 27.45 -10.93 -2.67
N GLY A 183 28.47 -11.50 -3.26
CA GLY A 183 29.05 -12.79 -2.89
C GLY A 183 30.53 -12.63 -2.55
N THR A 184 31.19 -13.70 -2.13
CA THR A 184 32.59 -13.68 -1.71
C THR A 184 33.57 -13.16 -2.76
N LYS A 185 33.23 -13.27 -4.05
CA LYS A 185 34.02 -12.78 -5.19
C LYS A 185 33.38 -11.56 -5.88
N SER A 186 32.36 -10.97 -5.29
CA SER A 186 31.70 -9.81 -5.88
C SER A 186 32.57 -8.57 -5.72
N LYS A 187 32.66 -7.74 -6.79
CA LYS A 187 33.30 -6.41 -6.71
C LYS A 187 32.65 -5.50 -5.65
N TYR A 188 31.40 -5.79 -5.25
CA TYR A 188 30.67 -5.01 -4.26
C TYR A 188 31.01 -5.38 -2.81
N SER A 189 31.73 -6.48 -2.57
CA SER A 189 32.18 -6.86 -1.22
C SER A 189 33.09 -5.81 -0.57
N GLN A 190 33.81 -5.02 -1.38
CA GLN A 190 34.68 -3.92 -0.89
C GLN A 190 33.90 -2.79 -0.19
N TYR A 191 32.60 -2.64 -0.47
CA TYR A 191 31.74 -1.61 0.13
C TYR A 191 31.15 -2.02 1.49
N GLU A 192 31.57 -3.15 2.03
CA GLU A 192 31.12 -3.60 3.36
C GLU A 192 31.57 -2.65 4.46
N ILE A 193 30.60 -2.29 5.32
CA ILE A 193 30.77 -1.37 6.45
C ILE A 193 30.48 -2.03 7.80
N THR A 194 30.05 -3.29 7.85
CA THR A 194 29.61 -3.99 9.05
C THR A 194 30.56 -3.83 10.23
N ASN A 195 31.87 -3.98 9.99
CA ASN A 195 32.92 -3.88 10.99
C ASN A 195 33.78 -2.61 10.84
N ASN A 196 33.39 -1.68 9.99
CA ASN A 196 34.16 -0.45 9.72
C ASN A 196 33.23 0.73 9.42
N LEU A 197 32.60 1.25 10.47
CA LEU A 197 31.67 2.38 10.36
C LEU A 197 32.38 3.71 10.05
N GLU A 198 33.70 3.80 10.26
CA GLU A 198 34.47 4.99 9.89
C GLU A 198 34.42 5.26 8.37
N LYS A 199 34.24 4.22 7.55
CA LYS A 199 34.01 4.37 6.12
C LYS A 199 32.81 5.27 5.80
N ILE A 200 31.80 5.36 6.67
CA ILE A 200 30.65 6.24 6.45
C ILE A 200 31.08 7.71 6.37
N HIS A 201 32.04 8.13 7.18
CA HIS A 201 32.61 9.48 7.08
C HIS A 201 33.32 9.72 5.74
N GLU A 202 34.01 8.71 5.22
CA GLU A 202 34.65 8.78 3.91
C GLU A 202 33.60 8.91 2.79
N TYR A 203 32.54 8.08 2.84
CA TYR A 203 31.42 8.20 1.91
C TYR A 203 30.75 9.58 2.01
N TYR A 204 30.51 10.04 3.25
CA TYR A 204 29.95 11.39 3.44
C TYR A 204 30.84 12.45 2.78
N LYS A 205 32.16 12.42 2.97
CA LYS A 205 33.09 13.42 2.37
C LYS A 205 33.02 13.42 0.86
N ASN A 206 32.97 12.26 0.25
CA ASN A 206 33.11 12.08 -1.21
C ASN A 206 31.77 12.21 -1.97
N SER A 207 30.64 12.09 -1.29
CA SER A 207 29.32 12.17 -1.93
C SER A 207 28.89 13.62 -2.14
N LYS A 208 28.02 13.80 -3.12
CA LYS A 208 27.30 15.07 -3.34
C LYS A 208 26.50 15.44 -2.10
N LYS A 209 26.52 16.72 -1.78
CA LYS A 209 25.76 17.31 -0.65
C LYS A 209 24.50 17.97 -1.16
N PHE A 210 23.46 17.83 -0.35
CA PHE A 210 22.15 18.40 -0.54
C PHE A 210 21.74 19.13 0.74
N THR A 211 20.79 20.03 0.64
CA THR A 211 20.07 20.54 1.80
C THR A 211 19.11 19.47 2.32
N TYR A 212 18.72 19.55 3.58
CA TYR A 212 17.70 18.65 4.14
C TYR A 212 16.41 18.70 3.33
N GLU A 213 15.97 19.90 2.94
CA GLU A 213 14.73 20.11 2.19
C GLU A 213 14.76 19.47 0.80
N GLU A 214 15.89 19.52 0.09
CA GLU A 214 16.05 18.88 -1.23
C GLU A 214 15.88 17.37 -1.14
N LEU A 215 16.47 16.73 -0.12
CA LEU A 215 16.38 15.27 0.08
C LEU A 215 15.01 14.81 0.58
N ASP A 216 14.36 15.65 1.40
CA ASP A 216 13.05 15.39 1.98
C ASP A 216 11.90 15.87 1.08
N LYS A 217 12.19 16.14 -0.22
CA LYS A 217 11.18 16.55 -1.19
C LYS A 217 10.56 15.35 -1.89
N PRO A 218 9.25 15.13 -1.76
CA PRO A 218 8.55 14.06 -2.46
C PRO A 218 8.61 14.18 -3.98
N LEU A 219 8.69 13.04 -4.68
CA LEU A 219 8.72 13.00 -6.14
C LEU A 219 7.37 13.31 -6.80
N CYS A 220 6.29 13.22 -6.04
CA CYS A 220 4.93 13.40 -6.53
C CYS A 220 4.28 14.61 -5.84
N ILE A 221 3.65 15.49 -6.63
CA ILE A 221 2.94 16.67 -6.13
C ILE A 221 1.82 16.32 -5.12
N TYR A 222 1.18 15.14 -5.25
CA TYR A 222 0.15 14.72 -4.30
C TYR A 222 0.77 14.40 -2.93
N THR A 223 1.91 13.71 -2.91
CA THR A 223 2.64 13.40 -1.68
C THR A 223 3.26 14.66 -1.07
N GLU A 224 3.71 15.62 -1.90
CA GLU A 224 4.18 16.93 -1.43
C GLU A 224 3.07 17.66 -0.67
N ARG A 225 1.83 17.63 -1.16
CA ARG A 225 0.66 18.20 -0.48
C ARG A 225 0.34 17.46 0.82
N GLU A 226 0.40 16.13 0.85
CA GLU A 226 0.24 15.34 2.08
C GLU A 226 1.27 15.76 3.13
N LYS A 227 2.53 15.97 2.72
CA LYS A 227 3.61 16.45 3.58
C LYS A 227 3.36 17.86 4.10
N GLU A 228 2.84 18.77 3.28
CA GLU A 228 2.47 20.11 3.73
C GLU A 228 1.41 20.07 4.83
N PHE A 229 0.37 19.24 4.66
CA PHE A 229 -0.66 19.06 5.68
C PHE A 229 -0.12 18.41 6.96
N TYR A 230 0.76 17.43 6.83
CA TYR A 230 1.47 16.84 7.95
C TYR A 230 2.17 17.90 8.80
N ARG A 231 3.04 18.70 8.17
CA ARG A 231 3.77 19.78 8.85
C ARG A 231 2.83 20.83 9.47
N TYR A 232 1.78 21.17 8.75
CA TYR A 232 0.81 22.15 9.21
C TYR A 232 0.03 21.66 10.43
N ARG A 233 -0.43 20.42 10.42
CA ARG A 233 -1.11 19.78 11.53
C ARG A 233 -0.21 19.72 12.76
N GLU A 234 1.02 19.24 12.62
CA GLU A 234 2.01 19.18 13.69
C GLU A 234 2.19 20.54 14.37
N SER A 235 2.38 21.60 13.59
CA SER A 235 2.62 22.94 14.10
C SER A 235 1.41 23.61 14.76
N LYS A 236 0.17 23.18 14.41
CA LYS A 236 -1.06 23.80 14.92
C LYS A 236 -1.74 23.02 16.03
N LEU A 237 -1.50 21.73 16.11
CA LEU A 237 -2.18 20.82 17.01
C LEU A 237 -1.22 20.06 17.92
N GLU A 238 -0.15 20.72 18.39
CA GLU A 238 0.89 20.17 19.28
C GLU A 238 0.34 19.51 20.56
N PHE A 239 -0.89 19.86 20.96
CA PHE A 239 -1.55 19.28 22.13
C PHE A 239 -2.08 17.86 21.88
N LEU A 240 -2.05 17.36 20.64
CA LEU A 240 -2.40 15.98 20.30
C LEU A 240 -1.12 15.16 20.20
N ASP A 241 -1.13 14.00 20.82
CA ASP A 241 -0.03 13.02 20.70
C ASP A 241 -0.23 12.17 19.46
N PHE A 242 0.48 12.55 18.38
CA PHE A 242 0.43 11.83 17.11
C PHE A 242 1.45 10.69 17.11
N THR A 243 0.98 9.47 17.03
CA THR A 243 1.83 8.29 16.81
C THR A 243 1.69 7.86 15.35
N TYR A 244 2.71 8.16 14.55
CA TYR A 244 2.70 7.83 13.11
C TYR A 244 2.94 6.35 12.88
N ASN A 245 2.38 5.87 11.77
CA ASN A 245 2.59 4.51 11.34
C ASN A 245 3.86 4.45 10.47
N ASP A 246 4.90 3.84 10.99
CA ASP A 246 6.19 3.69 10.29
C ASP A 246 6.14 2.71 9.10
N MET A 247 5.03 2.00 8.94
CA MET A 247 4.87 1.01 7.88
C MET A 247 3.93 1.50 6.78
N GLU A 248 4.44 1.61 5.57
CA GLU A 248 3.62 1.86 4.39
C GLU A 248 2.52 0.79 4.19
N GLY A 249 1.39 1.23 3.65
CA GLY A 249 0.31 0.34 3.22
C GLY A 249 -0.57 -0.21 4.33
N MET A 250 -0.42 0.29 5.56
CA MET A 250 -1.42 0.09 6.59
C MET A 250 -2.73 0.83 6.24
N VAL A 251 -3.81 0.42 6.88
CA VAL A 251 -5.14 1.00 6.61
C VAL A 251 -5.38 2.33 7.33
N TYR A 252 -4.44 2.75 8.19
CA TYR A 252 -4.46 4.04 8.88
C TYR A 252 -3.09 4.73 8.75
N ASP A 253 -3.07 6.05 8.80
CA ASP A 253 -1.84 6.83 8.66
C ASP A 253 -1.18 7.14 10.00
N PHE A 254 -1.98 7.40 11.04
CA PHE A 254 -1.48 7.66 12.40
C PHE A 254 -2.52 7.31 13.46
N LYS A 255 -2.08 7.38 14.73
CA LYS A 255 -2.97 7.26 15.90
C LYS A 255 -2.94 8.53 16.72
N ILE A 256 -4.05 8.76 17.45
CA ILE A 256 -4.16 9.70 18.56
C ILE A 256 -4.62 8.88 19.77
N GLY A 257 -3.73 8.64 20.71
CA GLY A 257 -3.92 7.61 21.73
C GLY A 257 -4.08 6.23 21.11
N ASP A 258 -5.19 5.53 21.39
CA ASP A 258 -5.51 4.22 20.81
C ASP A 258 -6.27 4.30 19.47
N LYS A 259 -6.73 5.49 19.07
CA LYS A 259 -7.59 5.70 17.89
C LYS A 259 -6.80 5.70 16.59
N LYS A 260 -7.22 4.87 15.64
CA LYS A 260 -6.66 4.79 14.28
C LYS A 260 -7.26 5.86 13.39
N ILE A 261 -6.44 6.63 12.72
CA ILE A 261 -6.84 7.75 11.88
C ILE A 261 -6.34 7.54 10.45
N GLN A 262 -7.25 7.58 9.49
CA GLN A 262 -6.90 7.66 8.08
C GLN A 262 -6.97 9.10 7.61
N GLU A 263 -5.87 9.64 7.12
CA GLU A 263 -5.81 10.98 6.55
C GLU A 263 -6.06 10.95 5.04
N LYS A 264 -6.77 11.93 4.54
CA LYS A 264 -6.97 12.16 3.11
C LYS A 264 -6.87 13.63 2.77
N VAL A 265 -6.12 13.94 1.72
CA VAL A 265 -6.11 15.28 1.13
C VAL A 265 -7.11 15.32 -0.02
N GLY A 266 -8.02 16.26 0.05
CA GLY A 266 -9.02 16.50 -1.00
C GLY A 266 -8.41 17.23 -2.20
N TYR A 267 -9.14 17.24 -3.29
CA TYR A 267 -8.89 18.10 -4.44
C TYR A 267 -10.15 18.89 -4.79
N ILE A 268 -9.97 20.05 -5.42
CA ILE A 268 -11.10 20.90 -5.83
C ILE A 268 -11.64 20.43 -7.19
N ASP A 269 -12.90 20.02 -7.21
CA ASP A 269 -13.70 19.96 -8.45
C ASP A 269 -14.08 21.39 -8.82
N LYS A 270 -13.34 22.00 -9.74
CA LYS A 270 -13.54 23.41 -10.16
C LYS A 270 -14.92 23.66 -10.77
N VAL A 271 -15.52 22.66 -11.42
CA VAL A 271 -16.84 22.77 -12.04
C VAL A 271 -17.93 22.84 -10.98
N LYS A 272 -17.83 22.03 -9.93
CA LYS A 272 -18.83 21.93 -8.86
C LYS A 272 -18.49 22.75 -7.63
N ASN A 273 -17.35 23.41 -7.62
CA ASN A 273 -16.82 24.15 -6.48
C ASN A 273 -16.89 23.34 -5.17
N SER A 274 -16.37 22.11 -5.22
CA SER A 274 -16.45 21.17 -4.10
C SER A 274 -15.11 20.51 -3.84
N ASN A 275 -14.78 20.30 -2.56
CA ASN A 275 -13.69 19.43 -2.15
C ASN A 275 -14.13 17.97 -2.34
N VAL A 276 -13.29 17.18 -3.00
CA VAL A 276 -13.55 15.77 -3.31
C VAL A 276 -12.52 14.90 -2.60
N PHE A 277 -13.00 13.99 -1.76
CA PHE A 277 -12.19 13.03 -1.02
C PHE A 277 -12.42 11.62 -1.54
N CYS A 278 -11.33 10.94 -1.83
CA CYS A 278 -11.36 9.55 -2.30
C CYS A 278 -11.27 8.60 -1.12
N LEU A 279 -12.40 8.02 -0.71
CA LEU A 279 -12.49 7.11 0.44
C LEU A 279 -12.28 5.65 0.01
N TRP A 280 -11.11 5.36 -0.52
CA TRP A 280 -10.67 4.02 -0.85
C TRP A 280 -9.18 3.82 -0.61
N LYS A 281 -8.77 2.56 -0.44
CA LYS A 281 -7.38 2.13 -0.28
C LYS A 281 -6.85 1.49 -1.57
N ASN A 282 -5.55 1.64 -1.82
CA ASN A 282 -4.88 0.91 -2.89
C ASN A 282 -4.69 -0.55 -2.45
N ASN A 283 -5.18 -1.48 -3.26
CA ASN A 283 -5.10 -2.92 -3.00
C ASN A 283 -4.02 -3.60 -3.87
N GLY A 284 -2.99 -2.87 -4.25
CA GLY A 284 -1.93 -3.34 -5.13
C GLY A 284 -2.26 -3.19 -6.63
N LYS A 285 -1.55 -3.94 -7.46
CA LYS A 285 -1.79 -3.99 -8.91
C LYS A 285 -2.33 -5.36 -9.30
N LEU A 286 -3.42 -5.41 -10.06
CA LEU A 286 -3.93 -6.60 -10.70
C LEU A 286 -3.75 -6.44 -12.21
N ASN A 287 -3.01 -7.35 -12.85
CA ASN A 287 -2.71 -7.30 -14.29
C ASN A 287 -2.17 -5.94 -14.78
N GLY A 288 -1.27 -5.34 -13.98
CA GLY A 288 -0.66 -4.04 -14.28
C GLY A 288 -1.51 -2.82 -13.90
N ASN A 289 -2.79 -2.97 -13.61
CA ASN A 289 -3.69 -1.89 -13.21
C ASN A 289 -3.75 -1.77 -11.68
N ARG A 290 -3.77 -0.52 -11.17
CA ARG A 290 -3.98 -0.27 -9.73
C ARG A 290 -5.38 -0.73 -9.34
N GLU A 291 -5.46 -1.67 -8.41
CA GLU A 291 -6.72 -2.07 -7.81
C GLU A 291 -6.99 -1.17 -6.61
N GLN A 292 -8.20 -0.62 -6.56
CA GLN A 292 -8.67 0.21 -5.45
C GLN A 292 -9.82 -0.52 -4.77
N LYS A 293 -9.82 -0.56 -3.45
CA LYS A 293 -10.85 -1.20 -2.62
C LYS A 293 -11.39 -0.18 -1.61
N CYS A 294 -12.69 -0.25 -1.32
CA CYS A 294 -13.28 0.53 -0.24
C CYS A 294 -12.66 0.15 1.11
N TYR A 295 -12.69 1.09 2.07
CA TYR A 295 -12.39 0.77 3.46
C TYR A 295 -13.48 -0.15 4.01
N GLU A 296 -13.07 -1.06 4.89
CA GLU A 296 -13.95 -1.96 5.61
C GLU A 296 -14.29 -1.36 6.99
N ILE A 297 -15.42 -1.75 7.57
CA ILE A 297 -15.79 -1.33 8.94
C ILE A 297 -14.72 -1.84 9.91
N GLY A 298 -14.20 -0.94 10.75
CA GLY A 298 -13.14 -1.23 11.73
C GLY A 298 -11.71 -1.08 11.18
N ASP A 299 -11.55 -0.71 9.90
CA ASP A 299 -10.24 -0.33 9.38
C ASP A 299 -9.68 0.87 10.15
N ASN A 300 -10.56 1.87 10.45
CA ASN A 300 -10.20 3.11 11.13
C ASN A 300 -11.26 3.47 12.20
N ASP A 301 -10.89 4.31 13.14
CA ASP A 301 -11.85 4.92 14.08
C ASP A 301 -12.35 6.26 13.54
N TYR A 302 -11.47 7.00 12.85
CA TYR A 302 -11.76 8.32 12.31
C TYR A 302 -11.10 8.52 10.94
N TYR A 303 -11.69 9.44 10.17
CA TYR A 303 -11.16 9.95 8.93
C TYR A 303 -10.83 11.43 9.07
N TRP A 304 -9.58 11.78 8.85
CA TRP A 304 -9.08 13.15 8.84
C TRP A 304 -8.99 13.63 7.39
N LEU A 305 -9.86 14.56 7.02
CA LEU A 305 -10.01 15.01 5.65
C LEU A 305 -9.55 16.46 5.52
N ASN A 306 -8.41 16.70 4.89
CA ASN A 306 -7.87 18.04 4.65
C ASN A 306 -8.43 18.60 3.35
N ALA A 307 -9.10 19.75 3.41
CA ALA A 307 -9.57 20.46 2.23
C ALA A 307 -8.40 21.07 1.46
N ASP A 308 -8.55 21.25 0.14
CA ASP A 308 -7.49 21.76 -0.74
C ASP A 308 -7.07 23.20 -0.45
N ASP A 309 -7.92 23.97 0.24
CA ASP A 309 -7.64 25.37 0.62
C ASP A 309 -6.61 25.52 1.74
N LYS A 310 -6.08 24.41 2.26
CA LYS A 310 -5.08 24.35 3.36
C LYS A 310 -5.54 25.03 4.67
N LYS A 311 -6.84 25.27 4.83
CA LYS A 311 -7.41 25.91 6.01
C LYS A 311 -8.37 24.99 6.74
N ILE A 312 -9.24 24.36 5.99
CA ILE A 312 -10.32 23.55 6.54
C ILE A 312 -9.92 22.09 6.60
N PHE A 313 -10.23 21.45 7.72
CA PHE A 313 -10.18 20.01 7.86
C PHE A 313 -11.43 19.48 8.55
N TYR A 314 -11.68 18.20 8.34
CA TYR A 314 -12.81 17.50 8.94
C TYR A 314 -12.29 16.27 9.70
N VAL A 315 -12.80 16.02 10.92
CA VAL A 315 -12.51 14.81 11.69
C VAL A 315 -13.80 14.06 11.90
N ILE A 316 -14.01 13.02 11.11
CA ILE A 316 -15.29 12.32 11.01
C ILE A 316 -15.14 10.91 11.58
N PRO A 317 -15.93 10.52 12.60
CA PRO A 317 -15.98 9.14 13.06
C PRO A 317 -16.35 8.19 11.92
N GLU A 318 -15.72 7.01 11.87
CA GLU A 318 -16.01 6.00 10.83
C GLU A 318 -17.49 5.67 10.76
N GLN A 319 -18.16 5.49 11.91
CA GLN A 319 -19.58 5.15 11.96
C GLN A 319 -20.46 6.15 11.18
N ILE A 320 -20.14 7.44 11.25
CA ILE A 320 -20.89 8.46 10.50
C ILE A 320 -20.74 8.27 8.99
N LEU A 321 -19.54 7.91 8.52
CA LEU A 321 -19.31 7.62 7.11
C LEU A 321 -19.96 6.31 6.66
N VAL A 322 -20.04 5.33 7.54
CA VAL A 322 -20.80 4.08 7.32
C VAL A 322 -22.29 4.39 7.20
N ASP A 323 -22.88 5.12 8.15
CA ASP A 323 -24.31 5.49 8.16
C ASP A 323 -24.71 6.33 6.94
N LYS A 324 -23.77 7.14 6.43
CA LYS A 324 -23.96 7.91 5.18
C LYS A 324 -23.62 7.11 3.91
N GLY A 325 -23.20 5.85 4.06
CA GLY A 325 -22.92 4.93 2.95
C GLY A 325 -21.67 5.30 2.14
N TYR A 326 -20.65 5.93 2.75
CA TYR A 326 -19.36 6.22 2.12
C TYR A 326 -18.32 5.13 2.35
N ILE A 327 -18.50 4.31 3.39
CA ILE A 327 -17.61 3.21 3.77
C ILE A 327 -18.41 1.91 3.80
N ALA A 328 -17.77 0.78 3.47
CA ALA A 328 -18.33 -0.57 3.48
C ALA A 328 -19.59 -0.78 2.61
N TYR A 329 -19.84 0.06 1.62
CA TYR A 329 -21.02 -0.03 0.78
C TYR A 329 -20.72 -0.76 -0.54
N ASN A 330 -21.08 -2.04 -0.61
CA ASN A 330 -21.16 -2.88 -1.83
C ASN A 330 -20.02 -2.73 -2.84
N ASP A 331 -18.76 -2.75 -2.43
CA ASP A 331 -17.56 -2.63 -3.29
C ASP A 331 -17.52 -1.39 -4.21
N TYR A 332 -18.47 -0.47 -4.11
CA TYR A 332 -18.48 0.76 -4.89
C TYR A 332 -17.58 1.82 -4.28
N LYS A 333 -16.61 2.27 -5.07
CA LYS A 333 -15.76 3.41 -4.74
C LYS A 333 -16.60 4.67 -4.63
N LYS A 334 -16.78 5.19 -3.43
CA LYS A 334 -17.48 6.45 -3.22
C LYS A 334 -16.52 7.60 -2.97
N GLN A 335 -16.80 8.72 -3.63
CA GLN A 335 -16.18 9.99 -3.33
C GLN A 335 -17.08 10.77 -2.39
N LEU A 336 -16.52 11.27 -1.30
CA LEU A 336 -17.20 12.28 -0.49
C LEU A 336 -16.93 13.64 -1.13
N LYS A 337 -18.00 14.31 -1.57
CA LYS A 337 -17.96 15.66 -2.15
C LYS A 337 -18.56 16.63 -1.16
N ILE A 338 -17.78 17.62 -0.75
CA ILE A 338 -18.18 18.66 0.19
C ILE A 338 -18.21 19.97 -0.59
N ASN A 339 -19.39 20.52 -0.82
CA ASN A 339 -19.54 21.82 -1.48
C ASN A 339 -19.00 22.92 -0.56
N GLN A 340 -18.25 23.87 -1.09
CA GLN A 340 -17.74 25.00 -0.31
C GLN A 340 -18.84 25.86 0.32
N ASN A 341 -20.02 25.92 -0.31
CA ASN A 341 -21.19 26.62 0.22
C ASN A 341 -22.08 25.76 1.15
N GLU A 342 -21.66 24.61 1.53
CA GLU A 342 -22.08 23.56 2.50
C GLU A 342 -23.54 23.49 3.00
N THR A 343 -24.36 24.51 2.81
CA THR A 343 -25.58 24.67 3.56
C THR A 343 -26.74 23.76 3.15
N LYS A 344 -26.75 23.20 1.95
CA LYS A 344 -27.92 22.45 1.46
C LYS A 344 -27.80 20.92 1.50
N TYR A 345 -26.60 20.37 1.26
CA TYR A 345 -26.42 18.91 1.07
C TYR A 345 -25.53 18.22 2.11
N ASN A 346 -24.70 18.98 2.80
CA ASN A 346 -23.68 18.44 3.71
C ASN A 346 -23.76 19.02 5.13
N GLY A 347 -24.95 19.48 5.59
CA GLY A 347 -25.13 20.02 6.93
C GLY A 347 -24.71 19.08 8.05
N TRP A 348 -24.77 17.76 7.81
CA TRP A 348 -24.36 16.74 8.76
C TRP A 348 -22.86 16.76 9.08
N ILE A 349 -22.02 17.36 8.21
CA ILE A 349 -20.57 17.40 8.37
C ILE A 349 -20.09 18.56 9.24
N GLN A 350 -20.93 19.58 9.44
CA GLN A 350 -20.60 20.81 10.18
C GLN A 350 -20.06 20.53 11.62
N PRO A 351 -20.61 19.58 12.39
CA PRO A 351 -20.07 19.25 13.70
C PRO A 351 -18.61 18.75 13.66
N TYR A 352 -18.15 18.28 12.52
CA TYR A 352 -16.81 17.69 12.30
C TYR A 352 -15.85 18.62 11.56
N LYS A 353 -16.29 19.83 11.20
CA LYS A 353 -15.50 20.84 10.50
C LYS A 353 -14.65 21.66 11.47
N PHE A 354 -13.41 21.89 11.12
CA PHE A 354 -12.44 22.71 11.84
C PHE A 354 -11.69 23.63 10.85
N ASP A 355 -11.17 24.72 11.39
CA ASP A 355 -10.33 25.66 10.66
C ASP A 355 -9.00 25.83 11.38
N TYR A 356 -7.89 25.48 10.70
CA TYR A 356 -6.54 25.63 11.24
C TYR A 356 -6.18 27.09 11.55
N THR A 357 -6.76 28.05 10.82
CA THR A 357 -6.42 29.47 10.95
C THR A 357 -7.07 30.14 12.14
N SER A 358 -8.21 29.62 12.59
CA SER A 358 -9.00 30.12 13.73
C SER A 358 -9.10 29.14 14.89
N PHE A 359 -8.14 28.21 14.99
CA PHE A 359 -8.15 27.13 15.96
C PHE A 359 -7.85 27.65 17.39
N GLY A 360 -8.88 27.83 18.19
CA GLY A 360 -8.80 28.30 19.57
C GLY A 360 -9.19 27.24 20.60
N LEU A 361 -9.32 27.67 21.87
CA LEU A 361 -9.66 26.77 22.98
C LEU A 361 -11.00 26.05 22.79
N PHE A 362 -11.97 26.72 22.20
CA PHE A 362 -13.28 26.11 21.90
C PHE A 362 -13.14 24.95 20.92
N GLU A 363 -12.41 25.15 19.83
CA GLU A 363 -12.15 24.14 18.82
C GLU A 363 -11.31 22.99 19.37
N LYS A 364 -10.32 23.29 20.20
CA LYS A 364 -9.54 22.28 20.93
C LYS A 364 -10.44 21.37 21.76
N ASN A 365 -11.31 21.92 22.59
CA ASN A 365 -12.21 21.14 23.44
C ASN A 365 -13.20 20.31 22.61
N ARG A 366 -13.69 20.87 21.50
CA ARG A 366 -14.57 20.15 20.57
C ARG A 366 -13.87 18.96 19.92
N LEU A 367 -12.62 19.14 19.47
CA LEU A 367 -11.81 18.09 18.86
C LEU A 367 -11.49 16.98 19.86
N LEU A 368 -11.08 17.33 21.09
CA LEU A 368 -10.84 16.37 22.16
C LEU A 368 -12.09 15.54 22.50
N LYS A 369 -13.29 16.15 22.51
CA LYS A 369 -14.57 15.43 22.68
C LYS A 369 -14.84 14.45 21.54
N ILE A 370 -14.54 14.82 20.27
CA ILE A 370 -14.71 13.90 19.15
C ILE A 370 -13.85 12.65 19.35
N PHE A 371 -12.60 12.80 19.79
CA PHE A 371 -11.70 11.68 20.08
C PHE A 371 -11.99 10.98 21.42
N LYS A 372 -12.92 11.49 22.23
CA LYS A 372 -13.24 10.99 23.58
C LYS A 372 -12.02 11.01 24.50
N LEU A 373 -11.23 12.06 24.43
CA LEU A 373 -10.04 12.28 25.27
C LEU A 373 -10.35 13.18 26.49
N VAL A 374 -11.56 13.69 26.56
CA VAL A 374 -12.13 14.47 27.68
C VAL A 374 -13.60 14.13 27.86
#